data_809a2ccfbf99287775fb96e22aa9767f
#
_entry.id   809a2ccfbf99287775fb96e22aa9767f
#
_cell.length_a   1.000
_cell.length_b   1.000
_cell.length_c   1.000
_cell.angle_alpha   90.00
_cell.angle_beta   90.00
_cell.angle_gamma   90.00
#
_symmetry.space_group_name_H-M   'P 1'
#
loop_
_entity.id
_entity.type
_entity.pdbx_description
1 polymer ?
#
loop_
_entity_poly.entity_id
_entity_poly.type
_entity_poly.pdbx_seq_one_letter_code
_entity_poly.pdbx_strand_id
1 'polypeptide(L)'
;MIKKTSLFRHQATTSLLIKILPQLTLLVRENPAENIHLFGYPEWQTYTRDHLENFFELDVYFYSSFYTNTLFPAAVQFTNAYHKWYSKDLASKYPNYAMLGFDTGFFFLKGLSLYGSELENNLPKMNLTPIQTGFKFERVKQLGR
;
A
#
# COMPACT_ATOMS: atom_id res chain seq x y z
N MET A 1 32.22 2.20 2.56
CA MET A 1 31.81 1.74 3.92
C MET A 1 30.42 2.31 4.18
N ILE A 2 29.40 1.46 4.02
CA ILE A 2 27.99 1.88 4.11
C ILE A 2 27.66 2.07 5.58
N LYS A 3 27.54 3.30 6.04
CA LYS A 3 27.01 3.59 7.38
C LYS A 3 25.52 3.35 7.40
N LYS A 4 25.10 2.40 8.21
CA LYS A 4 23.73 1.96 8.36
C LYS A 4 22.85 3.02 9.03
N THR A 5 21.87 3.38 8.35
CA THR A 5 20.52 3.84 8.62
C THR A 5 20.04 3.63 10.05
N SER A 6 19.59 4.70 10.71
CA SER A 6 18.84 4.60 11.94
C SER A 6 17.40 4.19 11.66
N LEU A 7 17.04 3.04 12.20
CA LEU A 7 15.67 2.53 12.18
C LEU A 7 14.86 3.29 13.25
N PHE A 8 14.01 4.21 12.84
CA PHE A 8 13.02 4.80 13.76
C PHE A 8 11.92 3.77 14.06
N ARG A 9 12.05 3.10 15.19
CA ARG A 9 11.05 2.19 15.74
C ARG A 9 10.20 3.00 16.70
N HIS A 10 9.06 3.46 16.27
CA HIS A 10 7.81 3.71 17.02
C HIS A 10 6.87 4.56 16.18
N GLN A 11 5.58 4.44 16.44
CA GLN A 11 4.55 5.29 15.86
C GLN A 11 4.95 6.77 16.05
N ALA A 12 5.79 7.26 15.16
CA ALA A 12 5.97 8.70 15.04
C ALA A 12 4.62 9.22 14.58
N THR A 13 3.91 9.86 15.49
CA THR A 13 2.69 10.58 15.16
C THR A 13 2.96 11.40 13.90
N THR A 14 2.00 11.45 12.99
CA THR A 14 2.02 12.27 11.76
C THR A 14 2.68 13.63 11.96
N SER A 15 2.42 14.28 13.09
CA SER A 15 2.98 15.58 13.44
C SER A 15 4.51 15.57 13.62
N LEU A 16 5.10 14.47 14.06
CA LEU A 16 6.55 14.36 14.21
C LEU A 16 7.22 14.19 12.85
N LEU A 17 6.68 13.35 11.97
CA LEU A 17 7.18 13.15 10.62
C LEU A 17 7.20 14.46 9.84
N ILE A 18 6.09 15.20 9.83
CA ILE A 18 5.95 16.49 9.15
C ILE A 18 7.00 17.50 9.63
N LYS A 19 7.35 17.48 10.90
CA LYS A 19 8.37 18.38 11.46
C LYS A 19 9.81 17.95 11.14
N ILE A 20 10.05 16.65 11.04
CA ILE A 20 11.40 16.10 10.84
C ILE A 20 11.79 16.13 9.36
N LEU A 21 10.86 15.85 8.44
CA LEU A 21 11.17 15.78 7.01
C LEU A 21 11.89 17.02 6.47
N PRO A 22 11.43 18.27 6.68
CA PRO A 22 12.13 19.45 6.20
C PRO A 22 13.53 19.63 6.80
N GLN A 23 13.69 19.27 8.07
CA GLN A 23 14.99 19.37 8.74
C GLN A 23 16.01 18.36 8.19
N LEU A 24 15.55 17.12 7.93
CA LEU A 24 16.39 16.11 7.30
C LEU A 24 16.75 16.49 5.86
N THR A 25 15.80 17.08 5.11
CA THR A 25 16.05 17.56 3.76
C THR A 25 17.14 18.65 3.77
N LEU A 26 17.08 19.58 4.70
CA LEU A 26 18.11 20.60 4.86
C LEU A 26 19.48 19.96 5.21
N LEU A 27 19.49 19.00 6.12
CA LEU A 27 20.72 18.30 6.50
C LEU A 27 21.39 17.59 5.31
N VAL A 28 20.59 16.94 4.46
CA VAL A 28 21.09 16.26 3.24
C VAL A 28 21.64 17.28 2.24
N ARG A 29 20.98 18.42 2.07
CA ARG A 29 21.46 19.50 1.17
C ARG A 29 22.76 20.11 1.65
N GLU A 30 22.94 20.27 2.95
CA GLU A 30 24.16 20.80 3.56
C GLU A 30 25.31 19.78 3.56
N ASN A 31 24.98 18.49 3.54
CA ASN A 31 25.95 17.40 3.61
C ASN A 31 25.74 16.38 2.48
N PRO A 32 25.97 16.74 1.21
CA PRO A 32 25.70 15.86 0.07
C PRO A 32 26.56 14.59 0.02
N ALA A 33 27.61 14.52 0.80
CA ALA A 33 28.44 13.33 0.94
C ALA A 33 27.82 12.25 1.85
N GLU A 34 26.80 12.60 2.64
CA GLU A 34 26.09 11.68 3.50
C GLU A 34 24.90 11.08 2.75
N ASN A 35 24.96 9.79 2.42
CA ASN A 35 23.85 9.06 1.82
C ASN A 35 22.83 8.71 2.91
N ILE A 36 21.81 9.53 3.06
CA ILE A 36 20.72 9.31 4.01
C ILE A 36 19.51 8.76 3.25
N HIS A 37 19.10 7.54 3.59
CA HIS A 37 17.90 6.92 3.07
C HIS A 37 16.91 6.71 4.21
N LEU A 38 15.66 7.05 4.01
CA LEU A 38 14.61 6.85 5.02
C LEU A 38 13.76 5.62 4.70
N PHE A 39 13.55 4.80 5.72
CA PHE A 39 12.58 3.72 5.69
C PHE A 39 11.37 4.07 6.55
N GLY A 40 10.21 4.17 5.92
CA GLY A 40 8.96 4.53 6.55
C GLY A 40 7.97 3.39 6.63
N TYR A 41 6.89 3.67 7.34
CA TYR A 41 5.75 2.76 7.47
C TYR A 41 4.79 2.88 6.27
N PRO A 42 3.95 1.88 6.04
CA PRO A 42 2.99 1.88 4.95
C PRO A 42 2.09 3.12 4.90
N GLU A 43 1.76 3.68 6.06
CA GLU A 43 0.92 4.88 6.18
C GLU A 43 1.56 6.12 5.57
N TRP A 44 2.88 6.15 5.39
CA TRP A 44 3.59 7.28 4.80
C TRP A 44 3.15 7.56 3.36
N GLN A 45 2.64 6.57 2.65
CA GLN A 45 2.07 6.78 1.31
C GLN A 45 0.91 7.80 1.32
N THR A 46 0.24 7.99 2.44
CA THR A 46 -0.85 8.98 2.55
C THR A 46 -0.34 10.41 2.59
N TYR A 47 0.93 10.63 2.86
CA TYR A 47 1.57 11.95 2.94
C TYR A 47 2.29 12.35 1.65
N THR A 48 2.32 11.51 0.64
CA THR A 48 2.99 11.79 -0.64
C THR A 48 2.45 13.04 -1.32
N ARG A 49 1.17 13.37 -1.12
CA ARG A 49 0.56 14.56 -1.71
C ARG A 49 1.23 15.86 -1.23
N ASP A 50 1.53 15.95 0.07
CA ASP A 50 1.96 17.19 0.70
C ASP A 50 3.49 17.25 0.92
N HIS A 51 4.18 16.09 0.84
CA HIS A 51 5.60 15.95 1.14
C HIS A 51 6.40 15.20 0.05
N LEU A 52 5.88 15.18 -1.18
CA LEU A 52 6.46 14.42 -2.28
C LEU A 52 7.93 14.84 -2.55
N GLU A 53 8.21 16.14 -2.57
CA GLU A 53 9.56 16.66 -2.81
C GLU A 53 10.54 16.18 -1.73
N ASN A 54 10.15 16.26 -0.46
CA ASN A 54 10.97 15.77 0.66
C ASN A 54 11.21 14.25 0.54
N PHE A 55 10.22 13.49 0.06
CA PHE A 55 10.36 12.05 -0.12
C PHE A 55 11.36 11.72 -1.24
N PHE A 56 11.39 12.47 -2.32
CA PHE A 56 12.37 12.29 -3.38
C PHE A 56 13.78 12.70 -2.94
N GLU A 57 13.92 13.85 -2.28
CA GLU A 57 15.23 14.33 -1.84
C GLU A 57 15.87 13.43 -0.76
N LEU A 58 15.05 12.81 0.08
CA LEU A 58 15.49 11.90 1.13
C LEU A 58 15.52 10.44 0.70
N ASP A 59 15.26 10.15 -0.58
CA ASP A 59 15.19 8.79 -1.12
C ASP A 59 14.39 7.86 -0.18
N VAL A 60 13.12 8.25 0.06
CA VAL A 60 12.27 7.58 1.05
C VAL A 60 11.71 6.28 0.49
N TYR A 61 11.95 5.20 1.20
CA TYR A 61 11.39 3.88 0.94
C TYR A 61 10.31 3.54 1.97
N PHE A 62 9.20 3.02 1.51
CA PHE A 62 8.21 2.38 2.38
C PHE A 62 7.62 1.15 1.70
N TYR A 63 7.24 0.17 2.51
CA TYR A 63 6.57 -1.02 2.00
C TYR A 63 5.06 -0.85 2.08
N SER A 64 4.34 -1.52 1.20
CA SER A 64 2.88 -1.50 1.21
C SER A 64 2.32 -2.83 0.73
N SER A 65 1.45 -3.42 1.54
CA SER A 65 0.63 -4.56 1.14
C SER A 65 -0.69 -4.14 0.48
N PHE A 66 -1.00 -2.83 0.48
CA PHE A 66 -2.26 -2.26 0.03
C PHE A 66 -2.03 -1.05 -0.86
N TYR A 67 -1.03 -1.15 -1.74
CA TYR A 67 -0.73 -0.06 -2.67
C TYR A 67 -1.82 0.03 -3.74
N THR A 68 -2.33 1.23 -3.97
CA THR A 68 -3.24 1.53 -5.06
C THR A 68 -2.61 2.52 -6.02
N ASN A 69 -2.44 2.11 -7.27
CA ASN A 69 -2.14 3.07 -8.32
C ASN A 69 -3.43 3.82 -8.68
N THR A 70 -3.55 5.05 -8.21
CA THR A 70 -4.73 5.90 -8.43
C THR A 70 -4.97 6.27 -9.90
N LEU A 71 -3.96 6.09 -10.76
CA LEU A 71 -4.07 6.30 -12.22
C LEU A 71 -4.48 5.03 -12.96
N PHE A 72 -4.52 3.90 -12.28
CA PHE A 72 -4.94 2.65 -12.90
C PHE A 72 -6.43 2.71 -13.27
N PRO A 73 -6.81 2.37 -14.52
CA PRO A 73 -8.19 2.54 -15.00
C PRO A 73 -9.24 1.90 -14.11
N ALA A 74 -8.98 0.71 -13.58
CA ALA A 74 -9.91 0.03 -12.66
C ALA A 74 -10.08 0.79 -11.34
N ALA A 75 -9.01 1.39 -10.80
CA ALA A 75 -9.08 2.22 -9.59
C ALA A 75 -9.89 3.50 -9.83
N VAL A 76 -9.70 4.13 -10.99
CA VAL A 76 -10.48 5.32 -11.40
C VAL A 76 -11.97 4.96 -11.55
N GLN A 77 -12.27 3.86 -12.25
CA GLN A 77 -13.64 3.39 -12.43
C GLN A 77 -14.31 3.08 -11.09
N PHE A 78 -13.60 2.38 -10.20
CA PHE A 78 -14.10 2.08 -8.87
C PHE A 78 -14.39 3.36 -8.08
N THR A 79 -13.46 4.32 -8.06
CA THR A 79 -13.62 5.58 -7.34
C THR A 79 -14.84 6.38 -7.84
N ASN A 80 -15.01 6.46 -9.17
CA ASN A 80 -16.15 7.13 -9.77
C ASN A 80 -17.47 6.42 -9.45
N ALA A 81 -17.49 5.08 -9.50
CA ALA A 81 -18.66 4.30 -9.14
C ALA A 81 -19.01 4.46 -7.66
N TYR A 82 -18.00 4.43 -6.78
CA TYR A 82 -18.19 4.64 -5.35
C TYR A 82 -18.81 6.00 -5.06
N HIS A 83 -18.25 7.06 -5.64
CA HIS A 83 -18.78 8.42 -5.48
C HIS A 83 -20.23 8.53 -5.97
N LYS A 84 -20.53 7.92 -7.13
CA LYS A 84 -21.90 7.88 -7.69
C LYS A 84 -22.89 7.19 -6.76
N TRP A 85 -22.51 6.07 -6.14
CA TRP A 85 -23.41 5.27 -5.30
C TRP A 85 -23.59 5.84 -3.89
N TYR A 86 -22.55 6.40 -3.32
CA TYR A 86 -22.55 6.84 -1.92
C TYR A 86 -22.55 8.35 -1.75
N SER A 87 -22.40 9.13 -2.83
CA SER A 87 -22.28 10.60 -2.80
C SER A 87 -21.21 11.10 -1.83
N LYS A 88 -20.14 10.30 -1.67
CA LYS A 88 -19.01 10.57 -0.77
C LYS A 88 -17.72 10.14 -1.46
N ASP A 89 -16.64 10.81 -1.13
CA ASP A 89 -15.31 10.41 -1.55
C ASP A 89 -14.80 9.22 -0.74
N LEU A 90 -13.90 8.46 -1.35
CA LEU A 90 -13.18 7.41 -0.65
C LEU A 90 -12.35 8.03 0.49
N ALA A 91 -12.42 7.42 1.66
CA ALA A 91 -11.56 7.85 2.77
C ALA A 91 -10.09 7.66 2.37
N SER A 92 -9.30 8.73 2.54
CA SER A 92 -7.84 8.72 2.32
C SER A 92 -7.11 8.05 3.48
N LYS A 93 -7.53 6.83 3.84
CA LYS A 93 -6.93 6.02 4.91
C LYS A 93 -6.19 4.83 4.30
N TYR A 94 -5.19 4.38 5.00
CA TYR A 94 -4.45 3.18 4.69
C TYR A 94 -4.80 2.06 5.69
N PRO A 95 -5.20 0.86 5.24
CA PRO A 95 -5.62 0.55 3.88
C PRO A 95 -6.94 1.21 3.48
N ASN A 96 -7.21 1.34 2.17
CA ASN A 96 -8.53 1.76 1.72
C ASN A 96 -9.50 0.58 1.81
N TYR A 97 -10.30 0.56 2.86
CA TYR A 97 -11.18 -0.57 3.17
C TYR A 97 -12.28 -0.80 2.12
N ALA A 98 -12.72 0.23 1.40
CA ALA A 98 -13.69 0.06 0.33
C ALA A 98 -13.09 -0.71 -0.85
N MET A 99 -11.86 -0.39 -1.24
CA MET A 99 -11.13 -1.11 -2.29
C MET A 99 -10.78 -2.53 -1.85
N LEU A 100 -10.33 -2.71 -0.59
CA LEU A 100 -10.06 -4.03 -0.04
C LEU A 100 -11.29 -4.92 -0.03
N GLY A 101 -12.45 -4.37 0.39
CA GLY A 101 -13.72 -5.09 0.37
C GLY A 101 -14.15 -5.46 -1.05
N PHE A 102 -13.95 -4.55 -2.01
CA PHE A 102 -14.23 -4.83 -3.41
C PHE A 102 -13.33 -5.95 -3.96
N ASP A 103 -12.01 -5.85 -3.77
CA ASP A 103 -11.07 -6.88 -4.25
C ASP A 103 -11.40 -8.25 -3.65
N THR A 104 -11.69 -8.29 -2.35
CA THR A 104 -12.07 -9.53 -1.66
C THR A 104 -13.37 -10.10 -2.23
N GLY A 105 -14.43 -9.29 -2.30
CA GLY A 105 -15.72 -9.71 -2.84
C GLY A 105 -15.62 -10.16 -4.29
N PHE A 106 -14.94 -9.38 -5.12
CA PHE A 106 -14.74 -9.71 -6.53
C PHE A 106 -13.97 -11.02 -6.72
N PHE A 107 -12.91 -11.24 -5.94
CA PHE A 107 -12.13 -12.47 -6.00
C PHE A 107 -13.00 -13.70 -5.72
N PHE A 108 -13.69 -13.71 -4.58
CA PHE A 108 -14.49 -14.89 -4.19
C PHE A 108 -15.74 -15.08 -5.05
N LEU A 109 -16.46 -14.01 -5.41
CA LEU A 109 -17.64 -14.12 -6.28
C LEU A 109 -17.27 -14.61 -7.68
N LYS A 110 -16.16 -14.11 -8.23
CA LYS A 110 -15.64 -14.59 -9.51
C LYS A 110 -15.21 -16.05 -9.42
N GLY A 111 -14.54 -16.42 -8.34
CA GLY A 111 -14.14 -17.80 -8.09
C GLY A 111 -15.34 -18.75 -7.97
N LEU A 112 -16.36 -18.38 -7.22
CA LEU A 112 -17.61 -19.16 -7.10
C LEU A 112 -18.33 -19.27 -8.45
N SER A 113 -18.36 -18.21 -9.24
CA SER A 113 -18.96 -18.23 -10.58
C SER A 113 -18.22 -19.18 -11.54
N LEU A 114 -16.91 -19.33 -11.41
CA LEU A 114 -16.11 -20.19 -12.28
C LEU A 114 -16.05 -21.65 -11.82
N TYR A 115 -15.97 -21.87 -10.51
CA TYR A 115 -15.65 -23.18 -9.94
C TYR A 115 -16.73 -23.76 -9.03
N GLY A 116 -17.73 -22.97 -8.65
CA GLY A 116 -18.81 -23.43 -7.77
C GLY A 116 -18.28 -24.06 -6.47
N SER A 117 -18.74 -25.28 -6.18
CA SER A 117 -18.31 -26.08 -5.02
C SER A 117 -16.81 -26.46 -5.04
N GLU A 118 -16.18 -26.43 -6.22
CA GLU A 118 -14.77 -26.78 -6.39
C GLU A 118 -13.82 -25.57 -6.20
N LEU A 119 -14.32 -24.44 -5.71
CA LEU A 119 -13.54 -23.22 -5.52
C LEU A 119 -12.28 -23.46 -4.68
N GLU A 120 -12.40 -24.17 -3.55
CA GLU A 120 -11.27 -24.42 -2.65
C GLU A 120 -10.08 -25.10 -3.37
N ASN A 121 -10.37 -26.07 -4.22
CA ASN A 121 -9.35 -26.80 -4.98
C ASN A 121 -8.73 -25.95 -6.10
N ASN A 122 -9.40 -24.89 -6.51
CA ASN A 122 -8.97 -24.05 -7.63
C ASN A 122 -8.48 -22.67 -7.21
N LEU A 123 -8.54 -22.30 -5.91
CA LEU A 123 -7.98 -21.03 -5.40
C LEU A 123 -6.55 -20.74 -5.88
N PRO A 124 -5.61 -21.71 -5.87
CA PRO A 124 -4.24 -21.46 -6.34
C PRO A 124 -4.13 -21.11 -7.84
N LYS A 125 -5.14 -21.45 -8.62
CA LYS A 125 -5.17 -21.19 -10.07
C LYS A 125 -5.75 -19.82 -10.42
N MET A 126 -6.41 -19.18 -9.47
CA MET A 126 -7.02 -17.88 -9.68
C MET A 126 -5.97 -16.79 -9.77
N ASN A 127 -5.99 -16.06 -10.88
CA ASN A 127 -5.13 -14.91 -11.10
C ASN A 127 -6.01 -13.75 -11.57
N LEU A 128 -6.39 -12.88 -10.63
CA LEU A 128 -7.17 -11.69 -10.90
C LEU A 128 -6.33 -10.45 -10.61
N THR A 129 -6.45 -9.45 -11.46
CA THR A 129 -5.78 -8.17 -11.25
C THR A 129 -6.58 -7.36 -10.22
N PRO A 130 -6.05 -7.13 -9.02
CA PRO A 130 -6.73 -6.37 -7.99
C PRO A 130 -6.65 -4.87 -8.26
N ILE A 131 -7.49 -4.09 -7.60
CA ILE A 131 -7.33 -2.63 -7.52
C ILE A 131 -6.26 -2.26 -6.51
N GLN A 132 -6.27 -2.93 -5.35
CA GLN A 132 -5.37 -2.64 -4.22
C GLN A 132 -4.66 -3.90 -3.72
N THR A 133 -5.39 -4.99 -3.49
CA THR A 133 -4.87 -6.17 -2.80
C THR A 133 -5.09 -7.43 -3.61
N GLY A 134 -4.01 -8.06 -4.05
CA GLY A 134 -4.05 -9.39 -4.67
C GLY A 134 -4.10 -10.50 -3.62
N PHE A 135 -4.71 -11.63 -4.02
CA PHE A 135 -4.81 -12.82 -3.18
C PHE A 135 -4.05 -13.96 -3.86
N LYS A 136 -3.18 -14.59 -3.08
CA LYS A 136 -2.48 -15.82 -3.48
C LYS A 136 -2.71 -16.85 -2.40
N PHE A 137 -3.29 -17.97 -2.78
CA PHE A 137 -3.58 -19.07 -1.87
C PHE A 137 -2.67 -20.25 -2.19
N GLU A 138 -2.10 -20.81 -1.15
CA GLU A 138 -1.29 -22.04 -1.23
C GLU A 138 -1.82 -23.02 -0.20
N ARG A 139 -1.98 -24.28 -0.62
CA ARG A 139 -2.43 -25.34 0.31
C ARG A 139 -1.24 -25.70 1.22
N VAL A 140 -1.40 -25.48 2.51
CA VAL A 140 -0.45 -25.95 3.51
C VAL A 140 -0.54 -27.48 3.56
N LYS A 141 0.53 -28.19 3.23
CA LYS A 141 0.60 -29.63 3.43
C LYS A 141 0.44 -29.91 4.93
N GLN A 142 -0.51 -30.74 5.29
CA GLN A 142 -0.58 -31.23 6.68
C GLN A 142 0.78 -31.89 6.98
N LEU A 143 1.50 -31.32 7.93
CA LEU A 143 2.62 -32.02 8.55
C LEU A 143 2.02 -33.29 9.17
N GLY A 144 2.37 -34.44 8.61
CA GLY A 144 1.84 -35.71 9.02
C GLY A 144 1.97 -35.88 10.55
N ARG A 145 0.91 -36.41 11.13
CA ARG A 145 0.97 -37.01 12.46
C ARG A 145 1.78 -38.27 12.41
#